data_1936ea02dba05b0c415359bd57beba33
#
_entry.id   1936ea02dba05b0c415359bd57beba33
#
_cell.length_a   1.000
_cell.length_b   1.000
_cell.length_c   1.000
_cell.angle_alpha   90.00
_cell.angle_beta   90.00
_cell.angle_gamma   90.00
#
_symmetry.space_group_name_H-M   'P 1'
#
loop_
_entity.id
_entity.type
_entity.pdbx_description
1 polymer ?
#
loop_
_entity_poly.entity_id
_entity_poly.type
_entity_poly.pdbx_seq_one_letter_code
_entity_poly.pdbx_strand_id
1 'polypeptide(L)'
;MDFDAKKIDAMNINKPLLPASLKGGAGAIIVDPPWNIQQSGNFGAINHYNLMTLEQIRALPVGSLCAENAHCWLWVTNATMEYGFEILRIWGFTPRSIFTWFKPRLGLGVYLRGMTEHILLGSKGKAPVKVKNQPNFGVFPVQEHSHKPEEIYNIVERVSPGPYLELFARRPRYGWAAWGEEITSDIAIPGFPVPKYSDTLIKDFQKKTGGV
;
A
#
# COMPACT_ATOMS: atom_id res chain seq x y z
N MET A 1 -2.16 22.05 9.69
CA MET A 1 -3.23 22.48 8.77
C MET A 1 -4.53 22.00 9.39
N ASP A 2 -5.34 22.94 9.88
CA ASP A 2 -6.65 22.61 10.41
C ASP A 2 -7.55 22.14 9.28
N PHE A 3 -7.95 20.86 9.33
CA PHE A 3 -8.99 20.37 8.46
C PHE A 3 -10.31 20.97 8.91
N ASP A 4 -10.86 21.87 8.11
CA ASP A 4 -12.17 22.49 8.35
C ASP A 4 -13.25 21.39 8.26
N ALA A 5 -13.63 20.84 9.43
CA ALA A 5 -14.63 19.79 9.59
C ALA A 5 -16.04 20.20 9.09
N LYS A 6 -16.23 21.45 8.64
CA LYS A 6 -17.52 22.01 8.23
C LYS A 6 -17.89 21.79 6.76
N LYS A 7 -17.02 21.15 5.96
CA LYS A 7 -17.28 20.90 4.52
C LYS A 7 -17.35 19.43 4.14
N ILE A 8 -17.63 18.53 5.06
CA ILE A 8 -17.88 17.13 4.73
C ILE A 8 -19.35 17.02 4.31
N ASP A 9 -19.57 17.11 3.01
CA ASP A 9 -20.87 16.95 2.40
C ASP A 9 -21.39 15.52 2.67
N ALA A 10 -22.58 15.41 3.27
CA ALA A 10 -23.18 14.14 3.73
C ALA A 10 -23.41 13.11 2.60
N MET A 11 -23.19 13.48 1.35
CA MET A 11 -23.40 12.62 0.16
C MET A 11 -22.19 11.75 -0.24
N ASN A 12 -21.05 11.79 0.48
CA ASN A 12 -19.82 11.09 0.04
C ASN A 12 -19.13 10.30 1.16
N ILE A 13 -19.90 9.69 2.03
CA ILE A 13 -19.44 8.95 3.22
C ILE A 13 -18.43 7.84 2.91
N ASN A 14 -18.46 7.27 1.70
CA ASN A 14 -17.63 6.14 1.29
C ASN A 14 -16.45 6.56 0.39
N LYS A 15 -16.24 7.85 0.15
CA LYS A 15 -15.13 8.30 -0.70
C LYS A 15 -13.89 8.59 0.13
N PRO A 16 -12.71 8.09 -0.25
CA PRO A 16 -11.46 8.44 0.39
C PRO A 16 -11.22 9.95 0.40
N LEU A 17 -10.72 10.48 1.52
CA LEU A 17 -10.30 11.88 1.62
C LEU A 17 -8.85 11.99 1.16
N LEU A 18 -8.61 12.72 0.09
CA LEU A 18 -7.29 12.93 -0.49
C LEU A 18 -6.81 14.36 -0.25
N PRO A 19 -5.51 14.56 0.06
CA PRO A 19 -4.92 15.88 0.16
C PRO A 19 -4.84 16.57 -1.21
N ALA A 20 -4.63 17.88 -1.22
CA ALA A 20 -4.52 18.67 -2.46
C ALA A 20 -3.41 18.14 -3.41
N SER A 21 -2.33 17.60 -2.85
CA SER A 21 -1.22 16.98 -3.61
C SER A 21 -1.64 15.74 -4.41
N LEU A 22 -2.73 15.07 -4.01
CA LEU A 22 -3.33 13.92 -4.71
C LEU A 22 -4.63 14.28 -5.45
N LYS A 23 -4.87 15.55 -5.74
CA LYS A 23 -6.04 15.96 -6.53
C LYS A 23 -6.02 15.26 -7.89
N GLY A 24 -7.05 14.42 -8.15
CA GLY A 24 -7.10 13.56 -9.34
C GLY A 24 -6.53 12.16 -9.15
N GLY A 25 -6.07 11.82 -7.94
CA GLY A 25 -5.55 10.52 -7.58
C GLY A 25 -4.04 10.35 -7.75
N ALA A 26 -3.48 9.30 -7.17
CA ALA A 26 -2.08 8.96 -7.28
C ALA A 26 -1.73 8.41 -8.67
N GLY A 27 -0.64 8.89 -9.28
CA GLY A 27 -0.08 8.32 -10.50
C GLY A 27 0.69 7.03 -10.25
N ALA A 28 1.23 6.88 -9.04
CA ALA A 28 1.77 5.60 -8.57
C ALA A 28 1.47 5.39 -7.08
N ILE A 29 1.17 4.14 -6.73
CA ILE A 29 0.90 3.73 -5.37
C ILE A 29 1.75 2.51 -4.99
N ILE A 30 2.40 2.57 -3.82
CA ILE A 30 3.01 1.40 -3.17
C ILE A 30 2.04 0.90 -2.11
N VAL A 31 1.86 -0.42 -2.03
CA VAL A 31 1.00 -1.07 -1.03
C VAL A 31 1.73 -2.25 -0.42
N ASP A 32 1.91 -2.24 0.90
CA ASP A 32 2.51 -3.33 1.68
C ASP A 32 1.52 -3.84 2.73
N PRO A 33 0.50 -4.61 2.34
CA PRO A 33 -0.55 -5.02 3.27
C PRO A 33 -0.01 -5.92 4.38
N PRO A 34 -0.51 -5.80 5.61
CA PRO A 34 -0.20 -6.71 6.71
C PRO A 34 -0.96 -8.04 6.53
N TRP A 35 -0.44 -8.90 5.66
CA TRP A 35 -1.07 -10.15 5.27
C TRP A 35 -1.31 -11.09 6.46
N ASN A 36 -2.55 -11.46 6.72
CA ASN A 36 -2.88 -12.52 7.68
C ASN A 36 -2.81 -13.89 6.98
N ILE A 37 -1.58 -14.37 6.79
CA ILE A 37 -1.35 -15.74 6.33
C ILE A 37 -0.71 -16.47 7.49
N GLN A 38 -1.29 -17.60 7.89
CA GLN A 38 -0.81 -18.42 8.99
C GLN A 38 0.66 -18.77 8.81
N GLN A 39 1.53 -17.96 9.36
CA GLN A 39 2.94 -18.32 9.58
C GLN A 39 3.01 -18.93 10.97
N SER A 40 3.00 -20.26 11.03
CA SER A 40 3.26 -20.99 12.26
C SER A 40 4.70 -20.74 12.73
N GLY A 41 4.87 -20.05 13.86
CA GLY A 41 6.16 -19.81 14.48
C GLY A 41 6.21 -18.59 15.39
N ASN A 42 7.07 -18.60 16.41
CA ASN A 42 7.23 -17.53 17.41
C ASN A 42 7.70 -16.16 16.85
N PHE A 43 7.98 -16.07 15.53
CA PHE A 43 8.44 -14.88 14.82
C PHE A 43 7.45 -14.42 13.75
N GLY A 44 6.20 -14.88 13.78
CA GLY A 44 5.17 -14.45 12.83
C GLY A 44 4.78 -12.98 13.03
N ALA A 45 4.37 -12.32 11.96
CA ALA A 45 3.95 -10.91 11.93
C ALA A 45 2.79 -10.61 12.92
N ILE A 46 2.04 -11.63 13.35
CA ILE A 46 0.93 -11.54 14.29
C ILE A 46 1.31 -10.91 15.64
N ASN A 47 2.58 -11.00 16.03
CA ASN A 47 3.06 -10.46 17.30
C ASN A 47 3.41 -8.96 17.25
N HIS A 48 3.38 -8.35 16.07
CA HIS A 48 3.86 -6.99 15.86
C HIS A 48 2.87 -6.05 15.20
N TYR A 49 1.82 -6.55 14.50
CA TYR A 49 0.92 -5.72 13.70
C TYR A 49 -0.52 -6.25 13.71
N ASN A 50 -1.48 -5.34 13.54
CA ASN A 50 -2.85 -5.69 13.22
C ASN A 50 -2.92 -6.27 11.81
N LEU A 51 -3.06 -7.58 11.69
CA LEU A 51 -3.14 -8.27 10.40
C LEU A 51 -4.51 -8.08 9.76
N MET A 52 -4.52 -7.97 8.43
CA MET A 52 -5.74 -7.89 7.63
C MET A 52 -6.05 -9.24 6.96
N THR A 53 -7.32 -9.62 6.95
CA THR A 53 -7.78 -10.77 6.17
C THR A 53 -7.68 -10.50 4.67
N LEU A 54 -7.69 -11.55 3.85
CA LEU A 54 -7.70 -11.38 2.39
C LEU A 54 -8.92 -10.59 1.91
N GLU A 55 -10.09 -10.79 2.55
CA GLU A 55 -11.32 -10.06 2.24
C GLU A 55 -11.16 -8.57 2.51
N GLN A 56 -10.55 -8.21 3.65
CA GLN A 56 -10.28 -6.81 3.97
C GLN A 56 -9.30 -6.17 2.97
N ILE A 57 -8.25 -6.90 2.57
CA ILE A 57 -7.29 -6.40 1.57
C ILE A 57 -7.97 -6.26 0.20
N ARG A 58 -8.77 -7.24 -0.23
CA ARG A 58 -9.55 -7.17 -1.47
C ARG A 58 -10.47 -5.96 -1.50
N ALA A 59 -11.09 -5.66 -0.36
CA ALA A 59 -12.06 -4.56 -0.22
C ALA A 59 -11.42 -3.16 -0.18
N LEU A 60 -10.09 -3.04 -0.02
CA LEU A 60 -9.40 -1.74 -0.07
C LEU A 60 -9.68 -1.02 -1.39
N PRO A 61 -10.10 0.26 -1.36
CA PRO A 61 -10.50 0.99 -2.56
C PRO A 61 -9.29 1.57 -3.33
N VAL A 62 -8.22 0.77 -3.49
CA VAL A 62 -6.94 1.23 -4.07
C VAL A 62 -7.13 1.85 -5.45
N GLY A 63 -8.01 1.25 -6.27
CA GLY A 63 -8.32 1.78 -7.60
C GLY A 63 -8.91 3.19 -7.58
N SER A 64 -9.67 3.56 -6.53
CA SER A 64 -10.26 4.89 -6.39
C SER A 64 -9.30 5.94 -5.82
N LEU A 65 -8.21 5.51 -5.18
CA LEU A 65 -7.12 6.37 -4.71
C LEU A 65 -6.20 6.81 -5.85
N CYS A 66 -6.24 6.11 -6.98
CA CYS A 66 -5.35 6.32 -8.11
C CYS A 66 -6.00 7.15 -9.22
N ALA A 67 -5.16 7.85 -9.96
CA ALA A 67 -5.54 8.53 -11.19
C ALA A 67 -6.06 7.51 -12.24
N GLU A 68 -6.68 8.01 -13.32
CA GLU A 68 -7.12 7.18 -14.46
C GLU A 68 -5.97 6.35 -15.04
N ASN A 69 -4.79 6.94 -15.12
CA ASN A 69 -3.57 6.30 -15.60
C ASN A 69 -2.57 6.19 -14.46
N ALA A 70 -2.39 4.98 -13.91
CA ALA A 70 -1.59 4.79 -12.70
C ALA A 70 -0.87 3.44 -12.68
N HIS A 71 0.18 3.36 -11.85
CA HIS A 71 0.87 2.13 -11.49
C HIS A 71 0.58 1.75 -10.03
N CYS A 72 0.40 0.46 -9.78
CA CYS A 72 0.36 -0.13 -8.44
C CYS A 72 1.56 -1.06 -8.24
N TRP A 73 2.28 -0.85 -7.14
CA TRP A 73 3.44 -1.64 -6.70
C TRP A 73 3.05 -2.36 -5.42
N LEU A 74 2.58 -3.60 -5.55
CA LEU A 74 2.05 -4.40 -4.44
C LEU A 74 3.12 -5.35 -3.89
N TRP A 75 3.51 -5.16 -2.64
CA TRP A 75 4.41 -6.08 -1.95
C TRP A 75 3.74 -7.41 -1.66
N VAL A 76 4.45 -8.48 -1.98
CA VAL A 76 4.04 -9.86 -1.73
C VAL A 76 5.23 -10.70 -1.28
N THR A 77 4.95 -11.73 -0.51
CA THR A 77 5.88 -12.82 -0.22
C THR A 77 5.62 -13.99 -1.20
N ASN A 78 6.46 -15.02 -1.17
CA ASN A 78 6.20 -16.25 -1.93
C ASN A 78 4.83 -16.85 -1.61
N ALA A 79 4.42 -16.82 -0.34
CA ALA A 79 3.15 -17.37 0.13
C ALA A 79 1.93 -16.54 -0.27
N THR A 80 2.10 -15.24 -0.58
CA THR A 80 0.98 -14.33 -0.91
C THR A 80 0.92 -13.97 -2.38
N MET A 81 1.84 -14.46 -3.18
CA MET A 81 2.00 -14.04 -4.59
C MET A 81 0.75 -14.34 -5.43
N GLU A 82 0.14 -15.50 -5.28
CA GLU A 82 -1.08 -15.87 -6.02
C GLU A 82 -2.24 -14.90 -5.70
N TYR A 83 -2.43 -14.58 -4.41
CA TYR A 83 -3.43 -13.60 -3.97
C TYR A 83 -3.12 -12.18 -4.46
N GLY A 84 -1.84 -11.82 -4.51
CA GLY A 84 -1.41 -10.52 -5.01
C GLY A 84 -1.82 -10.27 -6.46
N PHE A 85 -1.73 -11.27 -7.33
CA PHE A 85 -2.20 -11.16 -8.72
C PHE A 85 -3.72 -10.98 -8.81
N GLU A 86 -4.47 -11.71 -8.00
CA GLU A 86 -5.93 -11.57 -7.90
C GLU A 86 -6.31 -10.16 -7.42
N ILE A 87 -5.68 -9.71 -6.32
CA ILE A 87 -5.94 -8.42 -5.68
C ILE A 87 -5.66 -7.25 -6.64
N LEU A 88 -4.54 -7.28 -7.37
CA LEU A 88 -4.27 -6.25 -8.38
C LEU A 88 -5.44 -6.13 -9.38
N ARG A 89 -6.00 -7.26 -9.85
CA ARG A 89 -7.14 -7.25 -10.78
C ARG A 89 -8.41 -6.70 -10.13
N ILE A 90 -8.69 -7.09 -8.88
CA ILE A 90 -9.84 -6.57 -8.10
C ILE A 90 -9.74 -5.05 -7.95
N TRP A 91 -8.55 -4.51 -7.70
CA TRP A 91 -8.30 -3.08 -7.60
C TRP A 91 -8.29 -2.35 -8.95
N GLY A 92 -8.53 -3.07 -10.06
CA GLY A 92 -8.60 -2.49 -11.41
C GLY A 92 -7.26 -2.33 -12.12
N PHE A 93 -6.22 -3.04 -11.67
CA PHE A 93 -4.90 -3.03 -12.31
C PHE A 93 -4.67 -4.30 -13.12
N THR A 94 -4.05 -4.15 -14.29
CA THR A 94 -3.52 -5.27 -15.08
C THR A 94 -2.11 -5.59 -14.61
N PRO A 95 -1.82 -6.80 -14.09
CA PRO A 95 -0.47 -7.20 -13.74
C PRO A 95 0.47 -7.13 -14.94
N ARG A 96 1.69 -6.60 -14.74
CA ARG A 96 2.67 -6.35 -15.81
C ARG A 96 4.00 -7.04 -15.59
N SER A 97 4.54 -6.96 -14.37
CA SER A 97 5.87 -7.46 -14.06
C SER A 97 5.99 -7.82 -12.58
N ILE A 98 7.01 -8.59 -12.27
CA ILE A 98 7.42 -8.88 -10.89
C ILE A 98 8.79 -8.25 -10.71
N PHE A 99 8.96 -7.45 -9.67
CA PHE A 99 10.26 -7.03 -9.19
C PHE A 99 10.65 -7.92 -8.00
N THR A 100 11.88 -8.44 -8.00
CA THR A 100 12.40 -9.29 -6.93
C THR A 100 13.47 -8.56 -6.13
N TRP A 101 13.24 -8.38 -4.85
CA TRP A 101 14.25 -7.98 -3.89
C TRP A 101 14.92 -9.21 -3.31
N PHE A 102 16.22 -9.37 -3.59
CA PHE A 102 17.06 -10.36 -2.95
C PHE A 102 17.64 -9.80 -1.65
N LYS A 103 17.42 -10.54 -0.57
CA LYS A 103 17.94 -10.23 0.78
C LYS A 103 19.18 -11.09 1.02
N PRO A 104 20.38 -10.51 1.18
CA PRO A 104 21.60 -11.30 1.40
C PRO A 104 21.66 -11.88 2.84
N ARG A 105 20.53 -12.41 3.31
CA ARG A 105 20.35 -13.04 4.62
C ARG A 105 19.25 -14.11 4.53
N LEU A 106 19.52 -15.28 5.11
CA LEU A 106 18.51 -16.34 5.23
C LEU A 106 17.35 -15.88 6.13
N GLY A 107 16.16 -15.89 5.58
CA GLY A 107 14.93 -15.64 6.31
C GLY A 107 14.23 -16.94 6.77
N LEU A 108 13.00 -16.80 7.23
CA LEU A 108 12.13 -17.91 7.56
C LEU A 108 11.61 -18.60 6.28
N GLY A 109 11.20 -19.84 6.39
CA GLY A 109 10.55 -20.59 5.32
C GLY A 109 10.29 -22.02 5.74
N VAL A 110 9.22 -22.64 5.21
CA VAL A 110 8.78 -23.99 5.59
C VAL A 110 9.58 -25.05 4.85
N TYR A 111 9.61 -24.98 3.52
CA TYR A 111 10.39 -25.91 2.68
C TYR A 111 11.76 -25.35 2.30
N LEU A 112 11.77 -24.09 1.84
CA LEU A 112 12.98 -23.37 1.46
C LEU A 112 13.11 -22.12 2.31
N ARG A 113 14.37 -21.79 2.69
CA ARG A 113 14.66 -20.56 3.43
C ARG A 113 14.49 -19.36 2.49
N GLY A 114 13.61 -18.42 2.90
CA GLY A 114 13.31 -17.25 2.08
C GLY A 114 14.46 -16.24 2.07
N MET A 115 14.94 -15.90 0.88
CA MET A 115 15.91 -14.82 0.65
C MET A 115 15.34 -13.76 -0.28
N THR A 116 14.06 -13.86 -0.65
CA THR A 116 13.42 -12.93 -1.58
C THR A 116 12.11 -12.39 -1.00
N GLU A 117 11.80 -11.17 -1.37
CA GLU A 117 10.44 -10.62 -1.39
C GLU A 117 10.17 -10.05 -2.78
N HIS A 118 8.91 -9.89 -3.11
CA HIS A 118 8.51 -9.51 -4.46
C HIS A 118 7.55 -8.32 -4.44
N ILE A 119 7.59 -7.56 -5.51
CA ILE A 119 6.63 -6.50 -5.79
C ILE A 119 5.97 -6.82 -7.12
N LEU A 120 4.65 -6.89 -7.11
CA LEU A 120 3.88 -7.01 -8.33
C LEU A 120 3.60 -5.61 -8.87
N LEU A 121 4.07 -5.33 -10.09
CA LEU A 121 3.73 -4.10 -10.80
C LEU A 121 2.46 -4.33 -11.61
N GLY A 122 1.43 -3.55 -11.32
CA GLY A 122 0.20 -3.46 -12.10
C GLY A 122 0.04 -2.09 -12.75
N SER A 123 -0.62 -2.02 -13.89
CA SER A 123 -0.98 -0.77 -14.56
C SER A 123 -2.50 -0.62 -14.71
N LYS A 124 -2.97 0.63 -14.57
CA LYS A 124 -4.34 1.06 -14.83
C LYS A 124 -4.31 2.10 -15.96
N GLY A 125 -5.28 2.00 -16.88
CA GLY A 125 -5.33 2.90 -18.04
C GLY A 125 -4.08 2.81 -18.92
N LYS A 126 -3.64 3.96 -19.43
CA LYS A 126 -2.45 4.11 -20.31
C LYS A 126 -1.25 4.65 -19.54
N ALA A 127 -1.04 4.20 -18.30
CA ALA A 127 0.06 4.67 -17.46
C ALA A 127 1.42 4.52 -18.17
N PRO A 128 2.14 5.61 -18.43
CA PRO A 128 3.42 5.54 -19.14
C PRO A 128 4.53 5.06 -18.22
N VAL A 129 5.40 4.20 -18.73
CA VAL A 129 6.68 3.87 -18.10
C VAL A 129 7.69 4.95 -18.48
N LYS A 130 8.23 5.68 -17.51
CA LYS A 130 9.18 6.78 -17.75
C LYS A 130 10.53 6.31 -18.29
N VAL A 131 10.98 5.12 -17.84
CA VAL A 131 12.21 4.48 -18.32
C VAL A 131 11.96 3.00 -18.65
N LYS A 132 12.54 2.50 -19.75
CA LYS A 132 12.31 1.15 -20.25
C LYS A 132 13.40 0.14 -19.88
N ASN A 133 14.50 0.59 -19.30
CA ASN A 133 15.67 -0.22 -18.99
C ASN A 133 15.86 -0.47 -17.48
N GLN A 134 14.80 -0.37 -16.68
CA GLN A 134 14.83 -0.72 -15.26
C GLN A 134 14.84 -2.24 -15.11
N PRO A 135 15.91 -2.84 -14.53
CA PRO A 135 15.90 -4.25 -14.17
C PRO A 135 14.80 -4.55 -13.17
N ASN A 136 14.23 -5.74 -13.25
CA ASN A 136 13.20 -6.24 -12.33
C ASN A 136 13.77 -7.02 -11.13
N PHE A 137 15.00 -6.75 -10.76
CA PHE A 137 15.73 -7.40 -9.69
C PHE A 137 16.62 -6.38 -8.97
N GLY A 138 16.76 -6.54 -7.65
CA GLY A 138 17.69 -5.74 -6.85
C GLY A 138 18.21 -6.52 -5.64
N VAL A 139 19.45 -6.23 -5.26
CA VAL A 139 20.09 -6.73 -4.06
C VAL A 139 20.25 -5.55 -3.10
N PHE A 140 19.44 -5.51 -2.06
CA PHE A 140 19.46 -4.42 -1.09
C PHE A 140 19.57 -4.99 0.32
N PRO A 141 20.28 -4.30 1.24
CA PRO A 141 20.41 -4.74 2.61
C PRO A 141 19.04 -4.81 3.32
N VAL A 142 18.92 -5.77 4.23
CA VAL A 142 17.76 -5.85 5.13
C VAL A 142 17.94 -4.79 6.20
N GLN A 143 16.94 -3.95 6.36
CA GLN A 143 16.85 -2.97 7.43
C GLN A 143 16.19 -3.57 8.68
N GLU A 144 16.13 -2.81 9.77
CA GLU A 144 15.47 -3.24 11.00
C GLU A 144 13.94 -3.30 10.81
N HIS A 145 13.29 -4.20 11.58
CA HIS A 145 11.81 -4.27 11.73
C HIS A 145 11.00 -4.29 10.44
N SER A 146 11.33 -5.17 9.49
CA SER A 146 10.57 -5.36 8.24
C SER A 146 10.47 -4.10 7.34
N HIS A 147 11.33 -3.11 7.53
CA HIS A 147 11.41 -1.96 6.65
C HIS A 147 11.78 -2.39 5.23
N LYS A 148 11.07 -1.85 4.27
CA LYS A 148 11.38 -2.06 2.85
C LYS A 148 12.57 -1.18 2.43
N PRO A 149 13.38 -1.62 1.45
CA PRO A 149 14.53 -0.85 0.99
C PRO A 149 14.13 0.52 0.41
N GLU A 150 14.86 1.57 0.79
CA GLU A 150 14.64 2.92 0.25
C GLU A 150 14.85 3.00 -1.27
N GLU A 151 15.69 2.12 -1.81
CA GLU A 151 15.95 2.01 -3.24
C GLU A 151 14.69 1.71 -4.06
N ILE A 152 13.70 1.06 -3.47
CA ILE A 152 12.43 0.76 -4.14
C ILE A 152 11.66 2.05 -4.47
N TYR A 153 11.64 3.02 -3.56
CA TYR A 153 10.98 4.31 -3.82
C TYR A 153 11.65 5.02 -5.00
N ASN A 154 12.98 5.02 -5.04
CA ASN A 154 13.74 5.59 -6.15
C ASN A 154 13.44 4.89 -7.48
N ILE A 155 13.24 3.57 -7.45
CA ILE A 155 12.83 2.78 -8.63
C ILE A 155 11.42 3.18 -9.06
N VAL A 156 10.47 3.28 -8.11
CA VAL A 156 9.09 3.69 -8.41
C VAL A 156 9.06 5.10 -9.01
N GLU A 157 9.75 6.05 -8.42
CA GLU A 157 9.84 7.43 -8.91
C GLU A 157 10.47 7.52 -10.30
N ARG A 158 11.46 6.66 -10.59
CA ARG A 158 12.10 6.60 -11.91
C ARG A 158 11.21 5.98 -12.97
N VAL A 159 10.41 4.95 -12.60
CA VAL A 159 9.60 4.17 -13.55
C VAL A 159 8.23 4.77 -13.75
N SER A 160 7.60 5.22 -12.68
CA SER A 160 6.17 5.58 -12.63
C SER A 160 5.96 7.09 -12.56
N PRO A 161 4.89 7.63 -13.16
CA PRO A 161 4.53 9.03 -12.96
C PRO A 161 4.00 9.26 -11.53
N GLY A 162 4.24 10.45 -10.98
CA GLY A 162 3.57 10.92 -9.76
C GLY A 162 2.18 11.51 -10.07
N PRO A 163 1.49 12.01 -9.04
CA PRO A 163 1.90 12.03 -7.64
C PRO A 163 1.94 10.64 -7.00
N TYR A 164 2.66 10.51 -5.88
CA TYR A 164 2.96 9.23 -5.22
C TYR A 164 2.18 9.07 -3.93
N LEU A 165 1.72 7.83 -3.66
CA LEU A 165 1.03 7.44 -2.45
C LEU A 165 1.60 6.12 -1.92
N GLU A 166 1.79 6.02 -0.60
CA GLU A 166 2.11 4.77 0.06
C GLU A 166 0.99 4.38 1.03
N LEU A 167 0.48 3.16 0.92
CA LEU A 167 -0.41 2.56 1.91
C LEU A 167 0.36 1.61 2.82
N PHE A 168 0.01 1.64 4.11
CA PHE A 168 0.69 0.93 5.19
C PHE A 168 2.10 1.46 5.45
N ALA A 169 2.29 2.76 5.19
CA ALA A 169 3.56 3.44 5.41
C ALA A 169 3.95 3.43 6.88
N ARG A 170 5.24 3.26 7.15
CA ARG A 170 5.82 3.30 8.50
C ARG A 170 6.61 4.57 8.77
N ARG A 171 6.95 5.30 7.73
CA ARG A 171 7.69 6.57 7.79
C ARG A 171 7.15 7.53 6.74
N PRO A 172 7.10 8.84 7.05
CA PRO A 172 6.80 9.82 6.03
C PRO A 172 7.99 9.93 5.06
N ARG A 173 7.69 10.17 3.78
CA ARG A 173 8.69 10.41 2.74
C ARG A 173 8.38 11.71 2.01
N TYR A 174 9.41 12.54 1.80
CA TYR A 174 9.24 13.76 1.04
C TYR A 174 8.75 13.48 -0.39
N GLY A 175 7.73 14.21 -0.82
CA GLY A 175 7.11 14.04 -2.15
C GLY A 175 6.10 12.89 -2.25
N TRP A 176 5.83 12.18 -1.16
CA TRP A 176 4.84 11.11 -1.06
C TRP A 176 3.74 11.48 -0.08
N ALA A 177 2.50 11.22 -0.46
CA ALA A 177 1.44 11.09 0.53
C ALA A 177 1.46 9.68 1.12
N ALA A 178 1.06 9.55 2.37
CA ALA A 178 1.21 8.30 3.09
C ALA A 178 -0.02 8.00 3.97
N TRP A 179 -0.28 6.72 4.17
CA TRP A 179 -1.30 6.21 5.05
C TRP A 179 -0.76 4.96 5.77
N GLY A 180 -0.73 4.97 7.09
CA GLY A 180 -0.14 3.89 7.87
C GLY A 180 -0.32 4.05 9.37
N GLU A 181 -0.17 2.96 10.13
CA GLU A 181 -0.40 2.92 11.58
C GLU A 181 0.69 3.65 12.38
N GLU A 182 1.91 3.69 11.87
CA GLU A 182 3.08 4.23 12.57
C GLU A 182 3.34 5.73 12.26
N ILE A 183 2.46 6.36 11.46
CA ILE A 183 2.62 7.75 11.00
C ILE A 183 1.34 8.56 11.16
N THR A 184 1.45 9.88 11.05
CA THR A 184 0.30 10.73 10.78
C THR A 184 -0.06 10.60 9.31
N SER A 185 -1.24 10.03 9.02
CA SER A 185 -1.68 9.79 7.65
C SER A 185 -2.13 11.06 6.94
N ASP A 186 -1.76 11.19 5.66
CA ASP A 186 -2.20 12.30 4.80
C ASP A 186 -3.58 12.06 4.18
N ILE A 187 -4.07 10.81 4.21
CA ILE A 187 -5.37 10.41 3.66
C ILE A 187 -6.19 9.66 4.69
N ALA A 188 -7.50 9.57 4.47
CA ALA A 188 -8.40 8.70 5.23
C ALA A 188 -9.18 7.78 4.29
N ILE A 189 -9.27 6.50 4.68
CA ILE A 189 -10.02 5.48 3.95
C ILE A 189 -11.15 4.98 4.87
N PRO A 190 -12.39 5.46 4.68
CA PRO A 190 -13.51 5.07 5.54
C PRO A 190 -13.77 3.57 5.55
N GLY A 191 -14.05 3.02 6.73
CA GLY A 191 -14.43 1.61 6.89
C GLY A 191 -13.29 0.61 6.98
N PHE A 192 -12.02 1.06 6.91
CA PHE A 192 -10.88 0.14 7.04
C PHE A 192 -10.20 0.25 8.41
N PRO A 193 -9.73 -0.91 8.97
CA PRO A 193 -8.91 -0.92 10.19
C PRO A 193 -7.58 -0.27 9.86
N VAL A 194 -7.36 0.88 10.43
CA VAL A 194 -6.34 1.78 9.97
C VAL A 194 -5.71 2.50 11.12
N PRO A 195 -4.65 3.27 10.84
CA PRO A 195 -3.95 4.06 11.81
C PRO A 195 -4.88 4.72 12.79
N LYS A 196 -4.50 4.81 14.05
CA LYS A 196 -5.26 5.46 15.14
C LYS A 196 -5.85 6.81 14.74
N TYR A 197 -5.13 7.52 13.89
CA TYR A 197 -5.56 8.81 13.35
C TYR A 197 -6.80 8.69 12.46
N SER A 198 -6.82 7.74 11.53
CA SER A 198 -7.97 7.50 10.64
C SER A 198 -9.17 6.92 11.39
N ASP A 199 -8.94 6.05 12.38
CA ASP A 199 -9.98 5.53 13.26
C ASP A 199 -10.71 6.65 14.02
N THR A 200 -9.99 7.66 14.46
CA THR A 200 -10.60 8.82 15.15
C THR A 200 -11.50 9.59 14.20
N LEU A 201 -11.05 9.85 12.98
CA LEU A 201 -11.87 10.51 11.96
C LEU A 201 -13.11 9.69 11.59
N ILE A 202 -12.97 8.38 11.45
CA ILE A 202 -14.07 7.47 11.12
C ILE A 202 -15.10 7.40 12.27
N LYS A 203 -14.66 7.27 13.51
CA LYS A 203 -15.53 7.25 14.69
C LYS A 203 -16.30 8.56 14.87
N ASP A 204 -15.63 9.68 14.66
CA ASP A 204 -16.27 11.00 14.70
C ASP A 204 -17.27 11.17 13.56
N PHE A 205 -17.00 10.58 12.41
CA PHE A 205 -17.88 10.59 11.26
C PHE A 205 -19.12 9.71 11.50
N GLN A 206 -18.93 8.47 11.97
CA GLN A 206 -20.02 7.54 12.31
C GLN A 206 -20.94 8.09 13.41
N LYS A 207 -20.38 8.77 14.44
CA LYS A 207 -21.16 9.46 15.46
C LYS A 207 -22.01 10.60 14.90
N LYS A 208 -21.52 11.32 13.89
CA LYS A 208 -22.24 12.44 13.27
C LYS A 208 -23.30 12.01 12.28
N THR A 209 -23.20 10.81 11.71
CA THR A 209 -24.12 10.26 10.70
C THR A 209 -25.16 9.29 11.30
N GLY A 210 -25.16 9.08 12.64
CA GLY A 210 -26.20 8.31 13.33
C GLY A 210 -26.20 6.83 12.95
N GLY A 211 -25.05 6.19 12.95
CA GLY A 211 -24.80 4.75 12.78
C GLY A 211 -25.98 3.94 12.19
N VAL A 212 -25.93 3.60 10.92
CA VAL A 212 -26.79 2.54 10.34
C VAL A 212 -26.09 1.21 10.52
#